data_5543680ba904782557053c2fa6971395
#
_entry.id   5543680ba904782557053c2fa6971395
#
_cell.length_a   1.000
_cell.length_b   1.000
_cell.length_c   1.000
_cell.angle_alpha   90.00
_cell.angle_beta   90.00
_cell.angle_gamma   90.00
#
_symmetry.space_group_name_H-M   'P 1'
#
loop_
_entity.id
_entity.type
_entity.pdbx_description
1 polymer ?
#
loop_
_entity_poly.entity_id
_entity_poly.type
_entity_poly.pdbx_seq_one_letter_code
_entity_poly.pdbx_strand_id
1 'polypeptide(L)'
;MRSHDLRGGSALEIGCGRGGFLSLLRDAGMSRLVGYDPSLPADAEAPGSGSGIDIHRGFFEPDGDSVFDLALSRHVLEHVTDPAAIVNSLAAAAPSGVLYLEVPDASTMLRDSGIYDLIYEHCSYFSAPALRALVERSGLAVVDSRTEFGDQYLSVDVRRAPAAEVLSEDPVDPVLTAAEGFAKQATQERSRWAERLADLENSGKDVVVWGAGSKGVTFVNLINGGDKVSRLVDLNPLKRDRFVPVTAQRVVSPDDLRSDPPQVIIVMNRMYRDEVSTMVGSLGISAEVVVA
;
A
#
# COMPACT_ATOMS: atom_id res chain seq x y z
N MET A 1 -14.68 9.28 -8.44
CA MET A 1 -15.63 10.39 -8.25
C MET A 1 -16.23 10.95 -9.55
N ARG A 2 -15.48 11.05 -10.64
CA ARG A 2 -16.06 11.56 -11.91
C ARG A 2 -17.10 10.61 -12.54
N SER A 3 -17.07 9.33 -12.22
CA SER A 3 -18.04 8.32 -12.69
C SER A 3 -19.33 8.27 -11.85
N HIS A 4 -19.29 8.83 -10.63
CA HIS A 4 -20.42 8.88 -9.70
C HIS A 4 -20.58 10.33 -9.24
N ASP A 5 -21.79 10.87 -9.32
CA ASP A 5 -22.07 12.24 -8.84
C ASP A 5 -22.19 12.22 -7.31
N LEU A 6 -21.04 12.36 -6.63
CA LEU A 6 -20.92 12.30 -5.17
C LEU A 6 -20.71 13.67 -4.52
N ARG A 7 -20.85 14.78 -5.28
CA ARG A 7 -20.71 16.14 -4.73
C ARG A 7 -21.81 16.43 -3.72
N GLY A 8 -21.40 16.99 -2.58
CA GLY A 8 -22.32 17.27 -1.46
C GLY A 8 -22.71 16.02 -0.67
N GLY A 9 -22.32 14.83 -1.11
CA GLY A 9 -22.61 13.56 -0.47
C GLY A 9 -21.75 13.29 0.77
N SER A 10 -21.97 12.10 1.35
CA SER A 10 -21.32 11.61 2.56
C SER A 10 -20.41 10.43 2.27
N ALA A 11 -19.28 10.32 2.99
CA ALA A 11 -18.38 9.16 2.88
C ALA A 11 -17.97 8.61 4.24
N LEU A 12 -17.83 7.27 4.28
CA LEU A 12 -17.23 6.52 5.36
C LEU A 12 -15.94 5.85 4.86
N GLU A 13 -14.84 6.00 5.58
CA GLU A 13 -13.59 5.27 5.33
C GLU A 13 -13.25 4.37 6.52
N ILE A 14 -13.13 3.05 6.27
CA ILE A 14 -12.59 2.08 7.23
C ILE A 14 -11.08 1.93 6.95
N GLY A 15 -10.25 2.16 7.98
CA GLY A 15 -8.79 2.23 7.84
C GLY A 15 -8.33 3.59 7.33
N CYS A 16 -8.94 4.67 7.83
CA CYS A 16 -8.70 6.03 7.33
C CYS A 16 -7.33 6.61 7.72
N GLY A 17 -6.57 5.98 8.60
CA GLY A 17 -5.39 6.56 9.18
C GLY A 17 -5.69 7.96 9.75
N ARG A 18 -4.88 8.94 9.41
CA ARG A 18 -5.07 10.34 9.82
C ARG A 18 -6.04 11.13 8.92
N GLY A 19 -6.86 10.47 8.10
CA GLY A 19 -7.87 11.09 7.26
C GLY A 19 -7.33 11.81 6.01
N GLY A 20 -6.16 11.41 5.53
CA GLY A 20 -5.57 12.02 4.33
C GLY A 20 -6.46 11.90 3.10
N PHE A 21 -7.04 10.73 2.87
CA PHE A 21 -7.94 10.53 1.74
C PHE A 21 -9.29 11.22 1.93
N LEU A 22 -9.83 11.22 3.15
CA LEU A 22 -11.03 11.97 3.49
C LEU A 22 -10.86 13.48 3.20
N SER A 23 -9.66 14.02 3.44
CA SER A 23 -9.35 15.40 3.08
C SER A 23 -9.43 15.65 1.57
N LEU A 24 -8.95 14.71 0.75
CA LEU A 24 -9.09 14.78 -0.71
C LEU A 24 -10.57 14.70 -1.16
N LEU A 25 -11.39 13.87 -0.48
CA LEU A 25 -12.82 13.79 -0.75
C LEU A 25 -13.54 15.08 -0.41
N ARG A 26 -13.19 15.73 0.72
CA ARG A 26 -13.69 17.07 1.08
C ARG A 26 -13.34 18.09 0.00
N ASP A 27 -12.09 18.16 -0.42
CA ASP A 27 -11.62 19.09 -1.44
C ASP A 27 -12.26 18.83 -2.81
N ALA A 28 -12.72 17.59 -3.04
CA ALA A 28 -13.52 17.20 -4.19
C ALA A 28 -15.02 17.54 -4.05
N GLY A 29 -15.44 18.09 -2.91
CA GLY A 29 -16.79 18.63 -2.68
C GLY A 29 -17.75 17.72 -1.94
N MET A 30 -17.27 16.67 -1.25
CA MET A 30 -18.10 15.90 -0.32
C MET A 30 -18.25 16.66 1.02
N SER A 31 -19.37 16.45 1.73
CA SER A 31 -19.75 17.32 2.87
C SER A 31 -19.67 16.65 4.24
N ARG A 32 -20.06 15.37 4.35
CA ARG A 32 -20.01 14.58 5.59
C ARG A 32 -19.00 13.47 5.41
N LEU A 33 -17.90 13.51 6.17
CA LEU A 33 -16.79 12.59 6.03
C LEU A 33 -16.48 11.97 7.40
N VAL A 34 -16.56 10.65 7.47
CA VAL A 34 -16.34 9.88 8.71
C VAL A 34 -15.27 8.83 8.46
N GLY A 35 -14.34 8.69 9.37
CA GLY A 35 -13.27 7.71 9.32
C GLY A 35 -13.14 6.91 10.59
N TYR A 36 -12.81 5.63 10.46
CA TYR A 36 -12.49 4.74 11.57
C TYR A 36 -11.14 4.07 11.35
N ASP A 37 -10.28 4.11 12.37
CA ASP A 37 -9.00 3.41 12.34
C ASP A 37 -8.57 3.01 13.76
N PRO A 38 -8.42 1.70 14.06
CA PRO A 38 -8.00 1.24 15.38
C PRO A 38 -6.52 1.51 15.68
N SER A 39 -5.69 1.73 14.64
CA SER A 39 -4.24 1.94 14.78
C SER A 39 -3.85 3.38 15.16
N LEU A 40 -4.81 4.30 15.21
CA LEU A 40 -4.53 5.68 15.56
C LEU A 40 -3.90 5.80 16.95
N PRO A 41 -2.83 6.59 17.12
CA PRO A 41 -2.29 6.91 18.44
C PRO A 41 -3.34 7.57 19.34
N ALA A 42 -3.23 7.36 20.65
CA ALA A 42 -4.19 7.91 21.61
C ALA A 42 -4.20 9.46 21.65
N ASP A 43 -3.10 10.06 21.22
CA ASP A 43 -2.85 11.50 21.12
C ASP A 43 -2.99 12.04 19.69
N ALA A 44 -3.46 11.23 18.75
CA ALA A 44 -3.72 11.70 17.39
C ALA A 44 -4.82 12.75 17.44
N GLU A 45 -4.46 14.00 17.21
CA GLU A 45 -5.46 15.04 16.96
C GLU A 45 -6.25 14.65 15.70
N ALA A 46 -7.57 14.50 15.86
CA ALA A 46 -8.46 14.44 14.71
C ALA A 46 -8.19 15.69 13.84
N PRO A 47 -8.19 15.58 12.50
CA PRO A 47 -8.12 16.75 11.64
C PRO A 47 -9.20 17.73 12.13
N GLY A 48 -8.76 18.91 12.52
CA GLY A 48 -9.42 19.87 13.41
C GLY A 48 -10.95 19.92 13.38
N SER A 49 -11.54 19.99 14.54
CA SER A 49 -12.96 20.26 14.73
C SER A 49 -13.37 21.51 13.90
N GLY A 50 -14.22 21.29 12.89
CA GLY A 50 -14.62 22.31 11.90
C GLY A 50 -14.19 22.01 10.46
N SER A 51 -13.41 20.95 10.21
CA SER A 51 -12.99 20.56 8.85
C SER A 51 -14.07 19.80 8.07
N GLY A 52 -15.19 19.41 8.70
CA GLY A 52 -16.20 18.53 8.10
C GLY A 52 -15.74 17.05 8.03
N ILE A 53 -14.66 16.70 8.71
CA ILE A 53 -14.13 15.32 8.80
C ILE A 53 -14.19 14.89 10.26
N ASP A 54 -14.82 13.75 10.52
CA ASP A 54 -14.92 13.14 11.84
C ASP A 54 -14.14 11.81 11.87
N ILE A 55 -13.11 11.71 12.69
CA ILE A 55 -12.25 10.53 12.78
C ILE A 55 -12.37 9.89 14.16
N HIS A 56 -12.65 8.60 14.15
CA HIS A 56 -12.81 7.77 15.33
C HIS A 56 -11.68 6.75 15.45
N ARG A 57 -11.09 6.67 16.62
CA ARG A 57 -10.17 5.58 16.96
C ARG A 57 -10.98 4.34 17.35
N GLY A 58 -10.95 3.30 16.53
CA GLY A 58 -11.63 2.04 16.79
C GLY A 58 -12.10 1.36 15.52
N PHE A 59 -12.84 0.29 15.70
CA PHE A 59 -13.50 -0.41 14.61
C PHE A 59 -14.84 0.25 14.31
N PHE A 60 -15.23 0.27 13.03
CA PHE A 60 -16.56 0.68 12.62
C PHE A 60 -17.55 -0.46 12.88
N GLU A 61 -18.62 -0.17 13.57
CA GLU A 61 -19.76 -1.08 13.75
C GLU A 61 -20.99 -0.42 13.14
N PRO A 62 -21.64 -1.06 12.14
CA PRO A 62 -22.87 -0.52 11.55
C PRO A 62 -24.00 -0.43 12.59
N ASP A 63 -24.53 0.77 12.79
CA ASP A 63 -25.65 1.06 13.70
C ASP A 63 -27.03 0.97 13.04
N GLY A 64 -27.07 0.82 11.70
CA GLY A 64 -28.28 0.79 10.90
C GLY A 64 -28.88 2.15 10.59
N ASP A 65 -28.49 3.20 11.29
CA ASP A 65 -29.00 4.56 11.13
C ASP A 65 -28.08 5.45 10.30
N SER A 66 -26.77 5.21 10.37
CA SER A 66 -25.75 5.97 9.65
C SER A 66 -25.59 5.45 8.23
N VAL A 67 -26.17 6.15 7.25
CA VAL A 67 -26.10 5.81 5.81
C VAL A 67 -25.19 6.80 5.09
N PHE A 68 -24.37 6.26 4.18
CA PHE A 68 -23.40 7.01 3.37
C PHE A 68 -23.61 6.78 1.86
N ASP A 69 -23.25 7.81 1.06
CA ASP A 69 -23.28 7.75 -0.41
C ASP A 69 -22.07 6.98 -0.95
N LEU A 70 -20.95 7.03 -0.21
CA LEU A 70 -19.71 6.31 -0.48
C LEU A 70 -19.22 5.63 0.79
N ALA A 71 -18.95 4.34 0.73
CA ALA A 71 -18.21 3.63 1.78
C ALA A 71 -16.94 3.02 1.18
N LEU A 72 -15.81 3.23 1.83
CA LEU A 72 -14.54 2.83 1.25
C LEU A 72 -13.56 2.23 2.25
N SER A 73 -12.65 1.41 1.71
CA SER A 73 -11.51 0.88 2.45
C SER A 73 -10.32 0.75 1.50
N ARG A 74 -9.18 1.27 1.93
CA ARG A 74 -7.96 1.33 1.15
C ARG A 74 -6.80 0.80 1.96
N HIS A 75 -6.09 -0.19 1.42
CA HIS A 75 -4.95 -0.82 2.09
C HIS A 75 -5.28 -1.33 3.50
N VAL A 76 -6.39 -2.05 3.63
CA VAL A 76 -6.85 -2.67 4.90
C VAL A 76 -7.16 -4.15 4.72
N LEU A 77 -7.80 -4.52 3.59
CA LEU A 77 -8.28 -5.89 3.39
C LEU A 77 -7.14 -6.92 3.44
N GLU A 78 -5.95 -6.53 3.00
CA GLU A 78 -4.75 -7.36 3.05
C GLU A 78 -4.24 -7.62 4.48
N HIS A 79 -4.58 -6.75 5.43
CA HIS A 79 -4.12 -6.82 6.82
C HIS A 79 -5.08 -7.56 7.77
N VAL A 80 -6.28 -7.88 7.31
CA VAL A 80 -7.30 -8.50 8.18
C VAL A 80 -7.48 -9.99 7.89
N THR A 81 -7.77 -10.75 8.92
CA THR A 81 -8.01 -12.20 8.79
C THR A 81 -9.39 -12.52 8.23
N ASP A 82 -10.34 -11.59 8.32
CA ASP A 82 -11.69 -11.70 7.75
C ASP A 82 -12.02 -10.45 6.90
N PRO A 83 -11.55 -10.39 5.65
CA PRO A 83 -11.86 -9.28 4.76
C PRO A 83 -13.35 -9.20 4.38
N ALA A 84 -14.10 -10.31 4.46
CA ALA A 84 -15.53 -10.32 4.18
C ALA A 84 -16.30 -9.50 5.24
N ALA A 85 -15.89 -9.52 6.49
CA ALA A 85 -16.48 -8.70 7.55
C ALA A 85 -16.39 -7.20 7.22
N ILE A 86 -15.23 -6.74 6.71
CA ILE A 86 -15.06 -5.34 6.29
C ILE A 86 -15.97 -5.00 5.11
N VAL A 87 -16.03 -5.86 4.08
CA VAL A 87 -16.89 -5.66 2.91
C VAL A 87 -18.37 -5.59 3.33
N ASN A 88 -18.81 -6.48 4.23
CA ASN A 88 -20.18 -6.50 4.74
C ASN A 88 -20.50 -5.24 5.58
N SER A 89 -19.56 -4.75 6.39
CA SER A 89 -19.71 -3.50 7.16
C SER A 89 -19.87 -2.30 6.25
N LEU A 90 -19.05 -2.21 5.18
CA LEU A 90 -19.18 -1.16 4.16
C LEU A 90 -20.52 -1.24 3.42
N ALA A 91 -20.97 -2.46 3.07
CA ALA A 91 -22.26 -2.66 2.41
C ALA A 91 -23.46 -2.30 3.30
N ALA A 92 -23.35 -2.50 4.61
CA ALA A 92 -24.36 -2.09 5.57
C ALA A 92 -24.38 -0.55 5.71
N ALA A 93 -23.23 0.09 5.71
CA ALA A 93 -23.11 1.55 5.81
C ALA A 93 -23.56 2.30 4.54
N ALA A 94 -23.48 1.68 3.37
CA ALA A 94 -23.88 2.31 2.09
C ALA A 94 -24.85 1.41 1.29
N PRO A 95 -26.06 1.13 1.80
CA PRO A 95 -26.98 0.14 1.20
C PRO A 95 -27.46 0.51 -0.20
N SER A 96 -27.45 1.79 -0.55
CA SER A 96 -27.78 2.32 -1.89
C SER A 96 -26.62 3.08 -2.51
N GLY A 97 -25.51 3.20 -1.79
CA GLY A 97 -24.32 3.93 -2.20
C GLY A 97 -23.36 3.12 -3.07
N VAL A 98 -22.19 3.67 -3.24
CA VAL A 98 -21.05 3.01 -3.90
C VAL A 98 -20.06 2.56 -2.83
N LEU A 99 -19.54 1.34 -2.98
CA LEU A 99 -18.38 0.91 -2.22
C LEU A 99 -17.14 1.09 -3.10
N TYR A 100 -16.03 1.54 -2.50
CA TYR A 100 -14.73 1.59 -3.15
C TYR A 100 -13.72 0.79 -2.33
N LEU A 101 -13.10 -0.18 -2.97
CA LEU A 101 -12.06 -1.00 -2.35
C LEU A 101 -10.76 -0.84 -3.13
N GLU A 102 -9.64 -0.66 -2.42
CA GLU A 102 -8.31 -0.59 -3.01
C GLU A 102 -7.34 -1.46 -2.19
N VAL A 103 -6.59 -2.31 -2.90
CA VAL A 103 -5.63 -3.26 -2.33
C VAL A 103 -4.37 -3.33 -3.19
N PRO A 104 -3.22 -3.78 -2.68
CA PRO A 104 -2.09 -4.14 -3.52
C PRO A 104 -2.46 -5.24 -4.53
N ASP A 105 -2.05 -5.09 -5.80
CA ASP A 105 -2.33 -6.09 -6.83
C ASP A 105 -1.32 -7.23 -6.79
N ALA A 106 -1.76 -8.38 -6.31
CA ALA A 106 -0.96 -9.59 -6.30
C ALA A 106 -0.57 -10.09 -7.70
N SER A 107 -1.36 -9.80 -8.73
CA SER A 107 -1.02 -10.19 -10.11
C SER A 107 0.24 -9.48 -10.59
N THR A 108 0.39 -8.20 -10.27
CA THR A 108 1.60 -7.42 -10.57
C THR A 108 2.79 -7.91 -9.74
N MET A 109 2.60 -8.17 -8.45
CA MET A 109 3.63 -8.76 -7.59
C MET A 109 4.16 -10.09 -8.16
N LEU A 110 3.27 -10.99 -8.56
CA LEU A 110 3.63 -12.29 -9.13
C LEU A 110 4.35 -12.18 -10.47
N ARG A 111 3.85 -11.30 -11.36
CA ARG A 111 4.42 -11.08 -12.70
C ARG A 111 5.81 -10.46 -12.66
N ASP A 112 5.99 -9.47 -11.81
CA ASP A 112 7.19 -8.64 -11.73
C ASP A 112 8.22 -9.17 -10.72
N SER A 113 8.01 -10.37 -10.18
CA SER A 113 8.85 -10.99 -9.14
C SER A 113 9.01 -10.13 -7.89
N GLY A 114 7.94 -9.43 -7.50
CA GLY A 114 7.90 -8.48 -6.41
C GLY A 114 8.02 -9.12 -5.02
N ILE A 115 9.13 -9.83 -4.75
CA ILE A 115 9.34 -10.55 -3.48
C ILE A 115 9.34 -9.64 -2.26
N TYR A 116 9.62 -8.35 -2.45
CA TYR A 116 9.62 -7.34 -1.38
C TYR A 116 8.22 -6.86 -1.03
N ASP A 117 7.19 -7.27 -1.79
CA ASP A 117 5.78 -7.08 -1.50
C ASP A 117 5.20 -8.21 -0.61
N LEU A 118 5.98 -9.25 -0.32
CA LEU A 118 5.68 -10.24 0.72
C LEU A 118 5.91 -9.62 2.09
N ILE A 119 4.94 -8.84 2.55
CA ILE A 119 5.02 -8.05 3.77
C ILE A 119 4.47 -8.88 4.93
N TYR A 120 5.17 -8.85 6.08
CA TYR A 120 4.81 -9.64 7.27
C TYR A 120 3.37 -9.41 7.76
N GLU A 121 2.89 -8.18 7.65
CA GLU A 121 1.56 -7.77 8.11
C GLU A 121 0.44 -8.15 7.14
N HIS A 122 0.74 -8.62 5.93
CA HIS A 122 -0.28 -9.03 4.96
C HIS A 122 -0.76 -10.46 5.22
N CYS A 123 -2.02 -10.59 5.61
CA CYS A 123 -2.70 -11.89 5.77
C CYS A 123 -3.21 -12.43 4.44
N SER A 124 -3.46 -11.56 3.47
CA SER A 124 -4.06 -11.88 2.18
C SER A 124 -3.37 -11.12 1.04
N TYR A 125 -3.39 -11.73 -0.15
CA TYR A 125 -2.91 -11.14 -1.39
C TYR A 125 -4.01 -11.23 -2.43
N PHE A 126 -4.45 -10.08 -2.96
CA PHE A 126 -5.60 -10.00 -3.86
C PHE A 126 -5.17 -9.82 -5.31
N SER A 127 -5.65 -10.71 -6.17
CA SER A 127 -5.75 -10.49 -7.61
C SER A 127 -7.15 -10.01 -7.97
N ALA A 128 -7.37 -9.52 -9.20
CA ALA A 128 -8.68 -9.08 -9.64
C ALA A 128 -9.76 -10.18 -9.50
N PRO A 129 -9.53 -11.45 -9.90
CA PRO A 129 -10.48 -12.53 -9.67
C PRO A 129 -10.74 -12.78 -8.18
N ALA A 130 -9.71 -12.72 -7.33
CA ALA A 130 -9.86 -12.97 -5.90
C ALA A 130 -10.68 -11.88 -5.20
N LEU A 131 -10.40 -10.60 -5.52
CA LEU A 131 -11.16 -9.48 -4.97
C LEU A 131 -12.61 -9.48 -5.45
N ARG A 132 -12.85 -9.79 -6.74
CA ARG A 132 -14.19 -9.98 -7.29
C ARG A 132 -14.94 -11.09 -6.55
N ALA A 133 -14.34 -12.25 -6.38
CA ALA A 133 -14.96 -13.38 -5.68
C ALA A 133 -15.31 -13.04 -4.22
N LEU A 134 -14.49 -12.24 -3.53
CA LEU A 134 -14.80 -11.75 -2.18
C LEU A 134 -16.05 -10.86 -2.19
N VAL A 135 -16.14 -9.92 -3.12
CA VAL A 135 -17.26 -9.00 -3.30
C VAL A 135 -18.56 -9.76 -3.62
N GLU A 136 -18.51 -10.67 -4.56
CA GLU A 136 -19.68 -11.44 -5.02
C GLU A 136 -20.23 -12.38 -3.95
N ARG A 137 -19.35 -13.00 -3.15
CA ARG A 137 -19.78 -13.80 -1.97
C ARG A 137 -20.50 -12.98 -0.91
N SER A 138 -20.28 -11.67 -0.87
CA SER A 138 -20.99 -10.73 0.00
C SER A 138 -22.31 -10.24 -0.61
N GLY A 139 -22.78 -10.81 -1.73
CA GLY A 139 -24.02 -10.43 -2.40
C GLY A 139 -23.95 -9.07 -3.11
N LEU A 140 -22.76 -8.71 -3.55
CA LEU A 140 -22.46 -7.46 -4.22
C LEU A 140 -21.94 -7.71 -5.64
N ALA A 141 -21.88 -6.67 -6.48
CA ALA A 141 -21.30 -6.75 -7.82
C ALA A 141 -20.21 -5.70 -8.01
N VAL A 142 -19.12 -6.10 -8.65
CA VAL A 142 -18.09 -5.18 -9.15
C VAL A 142 -18.63 -4.49 -10.40
N VAL A 143 -18.74 -3.17 -10.38
CA VAL A 143 -19.26 -2.37 -11.51
C VAL A 143 -18.12 -1.72 -12.31
N ASP A 144 -16.95 -1.54 -11.70
CA ASP A 144 -15.73 -1.09 -12.37
C ASP A 144 -14.51 -1.69 -11.67
N SER A 145 -13.47 -1.98 -12.42
CA SER A 145 -12.20 -2.53 -11.93
C SER A 145 -11.05 -1.91 -12.70
N ARG A 146 -10.04 -1.41 -12.00
CA ARG A 146 -8.88 -0.75 -12.61
C ARG A 146 -7.63 -0.91 -11.78
N THR A 147 -6.49 -0.78 -12.42
CA THR A 147 -5.20 -0.67 -11.75
C THR A 147 -4.77 0.79 -11.64
N GLU A 148 -4.10 1.10 -10.56
CA GLU A 148 -3.66 2.45 -10.21
C GLU A 148 -2.18 2.43 -9.84
N PHE A 149 -1.55 3.60 -9.82
CA PHE A 149 -0.18 3.80 -9.39
C PHE A 149 0.82 2.86 -10.10
N GLY A 150 0.80 2.85 -11.45
CA GLY A 150 1.68 2.00 -12.25
C GLY A 150 1.44 0.51 -12.04
N ASP A 151 0.17 0.14 -12.00
CA ASP A 151 -0.35 -1.22 -11.82
C ASP A 151 -0.03 -1.89 -10.47
N GLN A 152 0.37 -1.10 -9.46
CA GLN A 152 0.69 -1.66 -8.14
C GLN A 152 -0.54 -1.84 -7.25
N TYR A 153 -1.61 -1.08 -7.50
CA TYR A 153 -2.84 -1.14 -6.73
C TYR A 153 -4.01 -1.54 -7.62
N LEU A 154 -4.83 -2.43 -7.11
CA LEU A 154 -6.10 -2.85 -7.71
C LEU A 154 -7.22 -2.13 -6.99
N SER A 155 -8.07 -1.42 -7.72
CA SER A 155 -9.25 -0.77 -7.19
C SER A 155 -10.52 -1.26 -7.88
N VAL A 156 -11.59 -1.36 -7.10
CA VAL A 156 -12.92 -1.74 -7.59
C VAL A 156 -14.00 -0.83 -7.04
N ASP A 157 -14.92 -0.43 -7.91
CA ASP A 157 -16.20 0.16 -7.53
C ASP A 157 -17.24 -0.96 -7.44
N VAL A 158 -18.01 -0.97 -6.36
CA VAL A 158 -18.90 -2.06 -6.00
C VAL A 158 -20.29 -1.51 -5.65
N ARG A 159 -21.34 -2.24 -6.00
CA ARG A 159 -22.72 -1.94 -5.63
C ARG A 159 -23.47 -3.22 -5.25
N ARG A 160 -24.64 -3.06 -4.62
CA ARG A 160 -25.56 -4.19 -4.45
C ARG A 160 -25.96 -4.72 -5.83
N ALA A 161 -25.83 -6.04 -6.01
CA ALA A 161 -26.25 -6.71 -7.23
C ALA A 161 -27.74 -6.98 -7.22
N PRO A 162 -28.47 -6.80 -8.33
CA PRO A 162 -29.70 -7.52 -8.58
C PRO A 162 -29.40 -9.02 -8.58
N ALA A 163 -30.28 -9.84 -7.99
CA ALA A 163 -30.05 -11.28 -7.78
C ALA A 163 -29.72 -12.12 -9.05
N ALA A 164 -29.74 -11.51 -10.24
CA ALA A 164 -29.48 -12.13 -11.54
C ALA A 164 -28.12 -11.79 -12.17
N GLU A 165 -27.32 -10.88 -11.58
CA GLU A 165 -26.08 -10.37 -12.22
C GLU A 165 -24.78 -10.93 -11.61
N VAL A 166 -24.89 -11.93 -10.73
CA VAL A 166 -23.70 -12.47 -10.05
C VAL A 166 -23.06 -13.55 -10.89
N LEU A 167 -21.78 -13.40 -11.11
CA LEU A 167 -20.75 -14.30 -11.64
C LEU A 167 -20.35 -14.03 -13.09
N SER A 168 -19.33 -13.20 -13.28
CA SER A 168 -18.40 -13.34 -14.39
C SER A 168 -17.27 -14.29 -13.95
N GLU A 169 -17.00 -15.31 -14.71
CA GLU A 169 -15.85 -16.17 -14.51
C GLU A 169 -14.58 -15.42 -14.97
N ASP A 170 -13.95 -14.67 -14.05
CA ASP A 170 -12.62 -14.17 -14.33
C ASP A 170 -11.64 -15.36 -14.36
N PRO A 171 -10.75 -15.45 -15.34
CA PRO A 171 -9.82 -16.56 -15.46
C PRO A 171 -8.85 -16.58 -14.27
N VAL A 172 -8.95 -17.60 -13.43
CA VAL A 172 -8.06 -17.82 -12.27
C VAL A 172 -6.73 -18.45 -12.73
N ASP A 173 -6.74 -19.23 -13.78
CA ASP A 173 -5.58 -19.99 -14.29
C ASP A 173 -4.31 -19.15 -14.51
N PRO A 174 -4.36 -17.92 -15.07
CA PRO A 174 -3.16 -17.10 -15.22
C PRO A 174 -2.52 -16.71 -13.87
N VAL A 175 -3.33 -16.49 -12.85
CA VAL A 175 -2.83 -16.15 -11.48
C VAL A 175 -2.14 -17.38 -10.87
N LEU A 176 -2.75 -18.56 -10.99
CA LEU A 176 -2.16 -19.82 -10.49
C LEU A 176 -0.85 -20.12 -11.19
N THR A 177 -0.81 -20.01 -12.52
CA THR A 177 0.42 -20.21 -13.31
C THR A 177 1.52 -19.22 -12.90
N ALA A 178 1.18 -17.95 -12.68
CA ALA A 178 2.14 -16.96 -12.19
C ALA A 178 2.65 -17.30 -10.78
N ALA A 179 1.77 -17.76 -9.87
CA ALA A 179 2.14 -18.17 -8.52
C ALA A 179 3.09 -19.39 -8.51
N GLU A 180 2.85 -20.37 -9.37
CA GLU A 180 3.75 -21.51 -9.53
C GLU A 180 5.16 -21.11 -9.97
N GLY A 181 5.27 -20.13 -10.88
CA GLY A 181 6.54 -19.56 -11.34
C GLY A 181 7.25 -18.71 -10.29
N PHE A 182 6.51 -18.06 -9.41
CA PHE A 182 7.01 -17.05 -8.48
C PHE A 182 8.06 -17.57 -7.51
N ALA A 183 7.92 -18.79 -6.98
CA ALA A 183 8.89 -19.36 -6.06
C ALA A 183 10.29 -19.49 -6.67
N LYS A 184 10.37 -19.88 -7.95
CA LYS A 184 11.63 -19.96 -8.69
C LYS A 184 12.22 -18.57 -8.94
N GLN A 185 11.38 -17.62 -9.37
CA GLN A 185 11.77 -16.24 -9.60
C GLN A 185 12.25 -15.56 -8.30
N ALA A 186 11.53 -15.78 -7.20
CA ALA A 186 11.93 -15.29 -5.87
C ALA A 186 13.32 -15.78 -5.45
N THR A 187 13.62 -17.07 -5.69
CA THR A 187 14.93 -17.64 -5.40
C THR A 187 16.02 -16.98 -6.26
N GLN A 188 15.77 -16.81 -7.55
CA GLN A 188 16.71 -16.17 -8.47
C GLN A 188 16.96 -14.71 -8.11
N GLU A 189 15.92 -13.97 -7.76
CA GLU A 189 16.04 -12.56 -7.37
C GLU A 189 16.85 -12.41 -6.06
N ARG A 190 16.59 -13.24 -5.09
CA ARG A 190 17.38 -13.28 -3.83
C ARG A 190 18.86 -13.58 -4.09
N SER A 191 19.16 -14.57 -4.94
CA SER A 191 20.54 -14.89 -5.30
C SER A 191 21.24 -13.76 -6.03
N ARG A 192 20.56 -13.16 -7.02
CA ARG A 192 21.07 -12.03 -7.79
C ARG A 192 21.45 -10.83 -6.90
N TRP A 193 20.60 -10.50 -5.94
CA TRP A 193 20.89 -9.40 -5.02
C TRP A 193 21.97 -9.77 -3.99
N ALA A 194 21.98 -11.00 -3.49
CA ALA A 194 23.03 -11.47 -2.60
C ALA A 194 24.42 -11.37 -3.25
N GLU A 195 24.57 -11.84 -4.50
CA GLU A 195 25.78 -11.71 -5.30
C GLU A 195 26.17 -10.25 -5.51
N ARG A 196 25.20 -9.40 -5.90
CA ARG A 196 25.46 -7.98 -6.12
C ARG A 196 25.93 -7.25 -4.85
N LEU A 197 25.30 -7.52 -3.70
CA LEU A 197 25.72 -6.92 -2.42
C LEU A 197 27.11 -7.38 -2.03
N ALA A 198 27.46 -8.65 -2.23
CA ALA A 198 28.80 -9.17 -1.98
C ALA A 198 29.86 -8.49 -2.88
N ASP A 199 29.57 -8.29 -4.16
CA ASP A 199 30.47 -7.59 -5.08
C ASP A 199 30.69 -6.12 -4.69
N LEU A 200 29.64 -5.43 -4.24
CA LEU A 200 29.70 -4.06 -3.77
C LEU A 200 30.52 -3.95 -2.48
N GLU A 201 30.32 -4.86 -1.53
CA GLU A 201 31.12 -4.96 -0.30
C GLU A 201 32.61 -5.22 -0.62
N ASN A 202 32.91 -6.22 -1.46
CA ASN A 202 34.27 -6.54 -1.88
C ASN A 202 34.97 -5.38 -2.60
N SER A 203 34.19 -4.52 -3.26
CA SER A 203 34.70 -3.30 -3.94
C SER A 203 34.81 -2.11 -3.00
N GLY A 204 34.50 -2.26 -1.71
CA GLY A 204 34.53 -1.19 -0.70
C GLY A 204 33.52 -0.07 -0.94
N LYS A 205 32.42 -0.37 -1.65
CA LYS A 205 31.37 0.61 -1.93
C LYS A 205 30.37 0.68 -0.79
N ASP A 206 30.07 1.88 -0.33
CA ASP A 206 28.98 2.12 0.61
C ASP A 206 27.63 2.08 -0.12
N VAL A 207 26.71 1.32 0.44
CA VAL A 207 25.37 1.05 -0.13
C VAL A 207 24.29 1.47 0.84
N VAL A 208 23.33 2.22 0.35
CA VAL A 208 22.12 2.58 1.11
C VAL A 208 20.86 2.13 0.39
N VAL A 209 19.79 1.88 1.15
CA VAL A 209 18.46 1.62 0.60
C VAL A 209 17.60 2.87 0.78
N TRP A 210 16.97 3.33 -0.29
CA TRP A 210 16.04 4.45 -0.26
C TRP A 210 14.60 3.99 -0.11
N GLY A 211 14.01 4.36 1.03
CA GLY A 211 12.70 3.95 1.52
C GLY A 211 12.81 2.97 2.69
N ALA A 212 12.62 3.47 3.92
CA ALA A 212 12.50 2.65 5.13
C ALA A 212 11.03 2.25 5.39
N GLY A 213 10.30 1.95 4.32
CA GLY A 213 8.97 1.33 4.35
C GLY A 213 9.07 -0.19 4.31
N SER A 214 7.92 -0.86 4.19
CA SER A 214 7.82 -2.33 4.21
C SER A 214 8.76 -2.99 3.21
N LYS A 215 8.84 -2.52 1.97
CA LYS A 215 9.75 -3.07 0.94
C LYS A 215 11.22 -2.96 1.33
N GLY A 216 11.67 -1.80 1.82
CA GLY A 216 13.06 -1.60 2.23
C GLY A 216 13.44 -2.46 3.43
N VAL A 217 12.56 -2.56 4.41
CA VAL A 217 12.73 -3.43 5.58
C VAL A 217 12.76 -4.90 5.15
N THR A 218 11.87 -5.32 4.24
CA THR A 218 11.85 -6.68 3.70
C THR A 218 13.14 -6.98 2.95
N PHE A 219 13.62 -6.05 2.10
CA PHE A 219 14.86 -6.23 1.34
C PHE A 219 16.05 -6.54 2.25
N VAL A 220 16.34 -5.69 3.22
CA VAL A 220 17.52 -5.87 4.08
C VAL A 220 17.44 -7.08 5.00
N ASN A 221 16.22 -7.54 5.32
CA ASN A 221 16.01 -8.74 6.13
C ASN A 221 15.98 -10.03 5.31
N LEU A 222 15.59 -9.97 4.03
CA LEU A 222 15.39 -11.15 3.18
C LEU A 222 16.63 -11.54 2.39
N ILE A 223 17.44 -10.54 1.99
CA ILE A 223 18.60 -10.77 1.12
C ILE A 223 19.84 -11.09 1.96
N ASN A 224 20.54 -12.17 1.61
CA ASN A 224 21.83 -12.46 2.22
C ASN A 224 22.81 -11.31 1.94
N GLY A 225 23.44 -10.77 2.98
CA GLY A 225 24.24 -9.56 2.89
C GLY A 225 23.44 -8.25 2.98
N GLY A 226 22.12 -8.32 3.23
CA GLY A 226 21.31 -7.14 3.47
C GLY A 226 21.72 -6.36 4.73
N ASP A 227 22.34 -7.03 5.71
CA ASP A 227 22.98 -6.44 6.88
C ASP A 227 24.21 -5.57 6.53
N LYS A 228 24.76 -5.71 5.31
CA LYS A 228 25.86 -4.89 4.79
C LYS A 228 25.41 -3.55 4.20
N VAL A 229 24.11 -3.37 3.96
CA VAL A 229 23.54 -2.05 3.69
C VAL A 229 23.79 -1.18 4.91
N SER A 230 24.48 -0.04 4.73
CA SER A 230 24.96 0.77 5.87
C SER A 230 23.82 1.48 6.61
N ARG A 231 22.82 1.95 5.89
CA ARG A 231 21.66 2.68 6.44
C ARG A 231 20.50 2.73 5.45
N LEU A 232 19.31 3.03 5.93
CA LEU A 232 18.16 3.31 5.10
C LEU A 232 17.88 4.82 5.09
N VAL A 233 17.37 5.32 3.96
CA VAL A 233 17.00 6.74 3.78
C VAL A 233 15.48 6.84 3.72
N ASP A 234 14.87 7.75 4.48
CA ASP A 234 13.42 7.98 4.40
C ASP A 234 13.10 9.49 4.53
N LEU A 235 12.11 9.94 3.77
CA LEU A 235 11.62 11.33 3.82
C LEU A 235 10.77 11.61 5.05
N ASN A 236 10.20 10.57 5.67
CA ASN A 236 9.33 10.72 6.83
C ASN A 236 10.16 11.06 8.09
N PRO A 237 10.03 12.27 8.66
CA PRO A 237 10.80 12.68 9.84
C PRO A 237 10.55 11.81 11.07
N LEU A 238 9.39 11.14 11.16
CA LEU A 238 9.06 10.25 12.28
C LEU A 238 9.87 8.96 12.30
N LYS A 239 10.48 8.60 11.16
CA LYS A 239 11.36 7.43 11.05
C LYS A 239 12.83 7.76 11.29
N ARG A 240 13.20 9.03 11.23
CA ARG A 240 14.58 9.47 11.43
C ARG A 240 15.10 9.01 12.79
N ASP A 241 16.35 8.54 12.80
CA ASP A 241 17.03 8.01 13.98
C ASP A 241 16.39 6.74 14.60
N ARG A 242 15.44 6.13 13.87
CA ARG A 242 14.95 4.79 14.19
C ARG A 242 15.85 3.74 13.56
N PHE A 243 15.65 2.50 13.99
CA PHE A 243 16.43 1.36 13.52
C PHE A 243 15.50 0.34 12.86
N VAL A 244 16.02 -0.27 11.78
CA VAL A 244 15.33 -1.38 11.12
C VAL A 244 15.25 -2.57 12.08
N PRO A 245 14.10 -3.20 12.25
CA PRO A 245 14.00 -4.43 13.03
C PRO A 245 14.94 -5.52 12.50
N VAL A 246 15.51 -6.33 13.36
CA VAL A 246 16.42 -7.45 13.11
C VAL A 246 17.83 -7.00 12.68
N THR A 247 17.96 -6.34 11.55
CA THR A 247 19.27 -5.96 10.96
C THR A 247 19.87 -4.67 11.53
N ALA A 248 19.05 -3.87 12.25
CA ALA A 248 19.45 -2.71 13.03
C ALA A 248 20.10 -1.54 12.28
N GLN A 249 19.95 -1.44 10.96
CA GLN A 249 20.40 -0.25 10.23
C GLN A 249 19.64 0.99 10.70
N ARG A 250 20.37 2.10 10.85
CA ARG A 250 19.78 3.39 11.18
C ARG A 250 19.02 3.97 9.98
N VAL A 251 17.88 4.58 10.25
CA VAL A 251 17.15 5.36 9.27
C VAL A 251 17.61 6.81 9.34
N VAL A 252 18.01 7.38 8.19
CA VAL A 252 18.53 8.74 8.07
C VAL A 252 17.67 9.56 7.11
N SER A 253 17.80 10.89 7.17
CA SER A 253 17.19 11.78 6.18
C SER A 253 18.08 11.86 4.91
N PRO A 254 17.52 12.31 3.76
CA PRO A 254 18.33 12.59 2.58
C PRO A 254 19.47 13.57 2.82
N ASP A 255 19.28 14.59 3.65
CA ASP A 255 20.30 15.59 3.94
C ASP A 255 21.52 15.02 4.69
N ASP A 256 21.32 13.97 5.50
CA ASP A 256 22.39 13.30 6.22
C ASP A 256 23.43 12.67 5.27
N LEU A 257 23.02 12.33 4.03
CA LEU A 257 23.90 11.79 3.00
C LEU A 257 24.97 12.79 2.51
N ARG A 258 24.79 14.09 2.75
CA ARG A 258 25.78 15.11 2.35
C ARG A 258 27.11 14.94 3.10
N SER A 259 27.03 14.55 4.36
CA SER A 259 28.23 14.37 5.21
C SER A 259 28.93 13.03 4.98
N ASP A 260 28.20 12.04 4.49
CA ASP A 260 28.70 10.70 4.24
C ASP A 260 27.99 10.13 2.98
N PRO A 261 28.45 10.54 1.77
CA PRO A 261 27.78 10.18 0.53
C PRO A 261 28.03 8.72 0.14
N PRO A 262 26.95 7.94 -0.11
CA PRO A 262 27.08 6.57 -0.57
C PRO A 262 27.53 6.51 -2.03
N GLN A 263 28.09 5.37 -2.44
CA GLN A 263 28.39 5.11 -3.84
C GLN A 263 27.24 4.48 -4.59
N VAL A 264 26.32 3.75 -3.87
CA VAL A 264 25.16 3.09 -4.48
C VAL A 264 23.91 3.35 -3.64
N ILE A 265 22.85 3.71 -4.32
CA ILE A 265 21.50 3.90 -3.72
C ILE A 265 20.55 2.91 -4.36
N ILE A 266 19.99 2.00 -3.56
CA ILE A 266 18.99 1.02 -4.00
C ILE A 266 17.62 1.62 -3.73
N VAL A 267 16.82 1.83 -4.77
CA VAL A 267 15.44 2.33 -4.70
C VAL A 267 14.48 1.14 -4.76
N MET A 268 13.60 1.04 -3.78
CA MET A 268 12.70 -0.12 -3.64
C MET A 268 11.47 -0.07 -4.53
N ASN A 269 11.18 1.07 -5.14
CA ASN A 269 10.05 1.21 -6.04
C ASN A 269 10.49 1.99 -7.28
N ARG A 270 10.41 1.35 -8.45
CA ARG A 270 10.82 1.92 -9.75
C ARG A 270 10.17 3.27 -10.06
N MET A 271 8.96 3.51 -9.56
CA MET A 271 8.24 4.76 -9.79
C MET A 271 8.95 5.98 -9.20
N TYR A 272 9.75 5.79 -8.16
CA TYR A 272 10.48 6.88 -7.49
C TYR A 272 11.91 7.04 -7.98
N ARG A 273 12.40 6.20 -8.91
CA ARG A 273 13.81 6.22 -9.36
C ARG A 273 14.25 7.60 -9.84
N ASP A 274 13.46 8.23 -10.69
CA ASP A 274 13.83 9.52 -11.30
C ASP A 274 13.73 10.67 -10.30
N GLU A 275 12.74 10.63 -9.41
CA GLU A 275 12.59 11.58 -8.30
C GLU A 275 13.78 11.48 -7.34
N VAL A 276 14.16 10.26 -6.94
CA VAL A 276 15.32 10.01 -6.07
C VAL A 276 16.61 10.46 -6.75
N SER A 277 16.80 10.15 -8.03
CA SER A 277 17.98 10.57 -8.80
C SER A 277 18.09 12.09 -8.86
N THR A 278 16.98 12.79 -9.06
CA THR A 278 16.92 14.25 -9.07
C THR A 278 17.26 14.83 -7.70
N MET A 279 16.69 14.26 -6.65
CA MET A 279 16.95 14.69 -5.27
C MET A 279 18.41 14.49 -4.89
N VAL A 280 18.97 13.32 -5.14
CA VAL A 280 20.39 12.98 -4.90
C VAL A 280 21.33 13.95 -5.64
N GLY A 281 21.02 14.25 -6.91
CA GLY A 281 21.77 15.26 -7.69
C GLY A 281 21.70 16.66 -7.08
N SER A 282 20.54 17.08 -6.55
CA SER A 282 20.37 18.37 -5.88
C SER A 282 21.12 18.47 -4.55
N LEU A 283 21.42 17.34 -3.93
CA LEU A 283 22.26 17.24 -2.73
C LEU A 283 23.76 17.34 -3.05
N GLY A 284 24.14 17.35 -4.33
CA GLY A 284 25.53 17.33 -4.78
C GLY A 284 26.21 15.96 -4.65
N ILE A 285 25.42 14.89 -4.57
CA ILE A 285 25.93 13.53 -4.38
C ILE A 285 26.00 12.83 -5.74
N SER A 286 27.15 12.20 -6.00
CA SER A 286 27.36 11.34 -7.17
C SER A 286 27.30 9.88 -6.74
N ALA A 287 26.13 9.26 -6.90
CA ALA A 287 25.90 7.87 -6.58
C ALA A 287 25.22 7.13 -7.75
N GLU A 288 25.49 5.85 -7.89
CA GLU A 288 24.75 4.97 -8.79
C GLU A 288 23.35 4.70 -8.19
N VAL A 289 22.28 5.10 -8.88
CA VAL A 289 20.90 4.84 -8.44
C VAL A 289 20.36 3.64 -9.20
N VAL A 290 20.05 2.58 -8.45
CA VAL A 290 19.55 1.30 -8.99
C VAL A 290 18.19 0.96 -8.37
N VAL A 291 17.41 0.11 -9.07
CA VAL A 291 16.10 -0.36 -8.58
C VAL A 291 16.22 -1.83 -8.20
N ALA A 292 15.65 -2.18 -7.04
CA ALA A 292 15.53 -3.56 -6.59
C ALA A 292 14.37 -4.29 -7.25
#